data_65dd455f4d216943b489bfd11a274a3e
#
_entry.id   65dd455f4d216943b489bfd11a274a3e
#
_cell.length_a   1.000
_cell.length_b   1.000
_cell.length_c   1.000
_cell.angle_alpha   90.00
_cell.angle_beta   90.00
_cell.angle_gamma   90.00
#
_symmetry.space_group_name_H-M   'P 1'
#
loop_
_entity.id
_entity.type
_entity.pdbx_description
1 polymer ?
#
loop_
_entity_poly.entity_id
_entity_poly.type
_entity_poly.pdbx_seq_one_letter_code
_entity_poly.pdbx_strand_id
1 'polypeptide(L)'
;MKRILFLTNYASPYRVRFFDELGKSAQVTVLYSDRRGTLSHRDEKWFEEGEGGFRGVQLSGAIGKGRRTLCLSVLRWLKRDYDAIIVAGYSSPTAILAMLWMRLMGIPFYMEIDGGLIRESSGLRYRIKRFLVRLPSGWLTTGKYPTHFLTHYGADPKRIVEYPFSSLFAGDILPETPSQAEKQALREKLGIPEKRMILAVGQFIYRKGFDVLLRGAKALPADVGIYIVGGEADERYTKLRQELGLENVHFWGFRPRQELAELYMAADLFCLPTREDIWGLVVNEAMAFGLPVVTTEQCVAGLELVENGINGYLVPIEDSDALAESLNKVLSSDMEAMGRVSLQKIQGYTIEKMAEAHLAIVQEKE
;
A
#
# COMPACT_ATOMS: atom_id res chain seq x y z
N MET A 1 -10.90 -26.91 10.65
CA MET A 1 -10.19 -25.69 10.21
C MET A 1 -11.19 -24.88 9.37
N LYS A 2 -11.36 -23.59 9.65
CA LYS A 2 -12.30 -22.71 8.92
C LYS A 2 -11.88 -22.58 7.46
N ARG A 3 -12.87 -22.48 6.55
CA ARG A 3 -12.67 -22.41 5.10
C ARG A 3 -12.96 -21.01 4.59
N ILE A 4 -11.95 -20.34 4.02
CA ILE A 4 -12.06 -18.97 3.54
C ILE A 4 -11.79 -18.93 2.03
N LEU A 5 -12.69 -18.28 1.29
CA LEU A 5 -12.54 -18.03 -0.14
C LEU A 5 -12.24 -16.54 -0.39
N PHE A 6 -11.16 -16.25 -1.08
CA PHE A 6 -10.88 -14.91 -1.60
C PHE A 6 -11.09 -14.83 -3.10
N LEU A 7 -11.64 -13.72 -3.56
CA LEU A 7 -11.66 -13.34 -4.97
C LEU A 7 -10.89 -12.03 -5.13
N THR A 8 -9.77 -12.09 -5.84
CA THR A 8 -8.92 -10.92 -6.11
C THR A 8 -8.49 -10.85 -7.58
N ASN A 9 -7.83 -9.76 -7.98
CA ASN A 9 -7.42 -9.56 -9.37
C ASN A 9 -6.20 -10.45 -9.69
N TYR A 10 -5.10 -10.29 -8.95
CA TYR A 10 -3.83 -10.98 -9.20
C TYR A 10 -3.05 -11.20 -7.88
N ALA A 11 -2.06 -12.11 -7.94
CA ALA A 11 -1.15 -12.39 -6.83
C ALA A 11 -0.10 -11.28 -6.70
N SER A 12 -0.32 -10.30 -5.83
CA SER A 12 0.73 -9.33 -5.46
C SER A 12 1.60 -9.91 -4.33
N PRO A 13 2.91 -9.57 -4.22
CA PRO A 13 3.80 -10.14 -3.23
C PRO A 13 3.27 -10.07 -1.79
N TYR A 14 2.81 -8.90 -1.36
CA TYR A 14 2.26 -8.72 -0.02
C TYR A 14 0.99 -9.56 0.23
N ARG A 15 0.15 -9.74 -0.80
CA ARG A 15 -1.05 -10.60 -0.71
C ARG A 15 -0.68 -12.06 -0.61
N VAL A 16 0.33 -12.51 -1.36
CA VAL A 16 0.83 -13.89 -1.27
C VAL A 16 1.31 -14.17 0.15
N ARG A 17 2.16 -13.31 0.70
CA ARG A 17 2.66 -13.43 2.08
C ARG A 17 1.52 -13.44 3.12
N PHE A 18 0.51 -12.58 2.94
CA PHE A 18 -0.67 -12.56 3.79
C PHE A 18 -1.49 -13.86 3.68
N PHE A 19 -1.71 -14.39 2.48
CA PHE A 19 -2.46 -15.64 2.31
C PHE A 19 -1.71 -16.85 2.87
N ASP A 20 -0.37 -16.88 2.78
CA ASP A 20 0.46 -17.90 3.42
C ASP A 20 0.33 -17.84 4.95
N GLU A 21 0.38 -16.64 5.53
CA GLU A 21 0.20 -16.45 6.98
C GLU A 21 -1.19 -16.89 7.44
N LEU A 22 -2.23 -16.43 6.76
CA LEU A 22 -3.62 -16.80 7.06
C LEU A 22 -3.84 -18.32 6.92
N GLY A 23 -3.14 -18.94 5.96
CA GLY A 23 -3.19 -20.38 5.69
C GLY A 23 -2.66 -21.25 6.81
N LYS A 24 -1.85 -20.71 7.74
CA LYS A 24 -1.42 -21.43 8.94
C LYS A 24 -2.60 -21.76 9.88
N SER A 25 -3.66 -20.96 9.85
CA SER A 25 -4.80 -21.06 10.77
C SER A 25 -6.15 -21.37 10.10
N ALA A 26 -6.24 -21.25 8.76
CA ALA A 26 -7.46 -21.50 7.99
C ALA A 26 -7.15 -22.23 6.67
N GLN A 27 -8.15 -22.92 6.12
CA GLN A 27 -8.07 -23.46 4.75
C GLN A 27 -8.41 -22.35 3.76
N VAL A 28 -7.39 -21.71 3.20
CA VAL A 28 -7.53 -20.56 2.31
C VAL A 28 -7.53 -20.99 0.84
N THR A 29 -8.55 -20.56 0.09
CA THR A 29 -8.59 -20.67 -1.37
C THR A 29 -8.66 -19.26 -1.98
N VAL A 30 -7.77 -18.94 -2.91
CA VAL A 30 -7.68 -17.64 -3.56
C VAL A 30 -7.94 -17.76 -5.05
N LEU A 31 -8.97 -17.06 -5.54
CA LEU A 31 -9.31 -17.00 -6.96
C LEU A 31 -8.72 -15.75 -7.58
N TYR A 32 -7.93 -15.92 -8.63
CA TYR A 32 -7.34 -14.84 -9.41
C TYR A 32 -8.10 -14.64 -10.72
N SER A 33 -8.65 -13.43 -10.92
CA SER A 33 -9.41 -13.10 -12.14
C SER A 33 -8.52 -12.62 -13.28
N ASP A 34 -7.31 -12.16 -13.00
CA ASP A 34 -6.37 -11.64 -13.99
C ASP A 34 -5.07 -12.45 -14.03
N ARG A 35 -4.44 -12.56 -15.21
CA ARG A 35 -3.19 -13.30 -15.39
C ARG A 35 -1.98 -12.45 -15.01
N ARG A 36 -0.93 -13.07 -14.46
CA ARG A 36 0.36 -12.42 -14.10
C ARG A 36 0.93 -11.63 -15.26
N GLY A 37 0.85 -11.76 -16.42
CA GLY A 37 1.46 -11.06 -17.55
C GLY A 37 0.72 -9.80 -18.05
N THR A 38 -0.40 -9.40 -17.44
CA THR A 38 -1.17 -8.24 -17.91
C THR A 38 -0.73 -6.90 -17.31
N LEU A 39 0.21 -6.92 -16.35
CA LEU A 39 0.75 -5.73 -15.69
C LEU A 39 2.03 -5.27 -16.40
N SER A 40 1.88 -4.61 -17.52
CA SER A 40 2.95 -4.15 -18.42
C SER A 40 3.97 -3.16 -17.82
N HIS A 41 3.85 -2.79 -16.55
CA HIS A 41 4.69 -1.78 -15.89
C HIS A 41 5.39 -2.30 -14.62
N ARG A 42 5.37 -3.60 -14.34
CA ARG A 42 6.02 -4.19 -13.18
C ARG A 42 7.10 -5.17 -13.61
N ASP A 43 8.26 -5.07 -12.98
CA ASP A 43 9.36 -6.00 -13.16
C ASP A 43 8.89 -7.43 -12.82
N GLU A 44 9.30 -8.44 -13.60
CA GLU A 44 8.98 -9.86 -13.32
C GLU A 44 9.50 -10.29 -11.94
N LYS A 45 10.60 -9.71 -11.47
CA LYS A 45 11.17 -9.90 -10.13
C LYS A 45 10.27 -9.41 -8.99
N TRP A 46 9.18 -8.70 -9.30
CA TRP A 46 8.19 -8.26 -8.31
C TRP A 46 7.24 -9.38 -7.88
N PHE A 47 7.16 -10.49 -8.63
CA PHE A 47 6.26 -11.60 -8.31
C PHE A 47 7.00 -12.65 -7.48
N GLU A 48 6.60 -12.81 -6.21
CA GLU A 48 7.06 -13.90 -5.35
C GLU A 48 6.14 -15.11 -5.48
N GLU A 49 6.70 -16.31 -5.35
CA GLU A 49 5.93 -17.54 -5.18
C GLU A 49 5.62 -17.73 -3.70
N GLY A 50 4.37 -18.14 -3.38
CA GLY A 50 3.97 -18.41 -2.00
C GLY A 50 4.63 -19.67 -1.44
N GLU A 51 4.71 -19.76 -0.12
CA GLU A 51 5.25 -20.92 0.61
C GLU A 51 4.31 -22.13 0.63
N GLY A 52 3.14 -22.02 0.00
CA GLY A 52 2.15 -23.11 -0.13
C GLY A 52 1.13 -23.19 1.00
N GLY A 53 1.03 -22.16 1.83
CA GLY A 53 0.04 -22.06 2.91
C GLY A 53 -1.41 -21.92 2.43
N PHE A 54 -1.63 -21.64 1.14
CA PHE A 54 -2.96 -21.48 0.56
C PHE A 54 -3.09 -22.12 -0.81
N ARG A 55 -4.34 -22.31 -1.27
CA ARG A 55 -4.64 -22.81 -2.62
C ARG A 55 -4.93 -21.65 -3.57
N GLY A 56 -3.99 -21.30 -4.44
CA GLY A 56 -4.19 -20.34 -5.53
C GLY A 56 -4.87 -20.99 -6.76
N VAL A 57 -5.89 -20.32 -7.31
CA VAL A 57 -6.63 -20.79 -8.50
C VAL A 57 -6.75 -19.67 -9.51
N GLN A 58 -6.14 -19.83 -10.66
CA GLN A 58 -6.35 -18.95 -11.80
C GLN A 58 -7.70 -19.25 -12.46
N LEU A 59 -8.61 -18.28 -12.51
CA LEU A 59 -9.90 -18.46 -13.17
C LEU A 59 -9.74 -18.62 -14.68
N SER A 60 -10.45 -19.56 -15.26
CA SER A 60 -10.45 -19.88 -16.70
C SER A 60 -11.54 -19.11 -17.45
N GLY A 61 -11.41 -19.06 -18.80
CA GLY A 61 -12.42 -18.45 -19.66
C GLY A 61 -12.52 -16.94 -19.51
N ALA A 62 -11.38 -16.25 -19.30
CA ALA A 62 -11.30 -14.81 -19.18
C ALA A 62 -11.68 -14.09 -20.48
N ILE A 63 -12.68 -13.21 -20.42
CA ILE A 63 -13.07 -12.30 -21.48
C ILE A 63 -12.58 -10.89 -21.10
N GLY A 64 -11.81 -10.24 -21.96
CA GLY A 64 -11.18 -8.94 -21.68
C GLY A 64 -9.77 -9.06 -21.10
N LYS A 65 -9.19 -7.93 -20.67
CA LYS A 65 -7.83 -7.84 -20.09
C LYS A 65 -7.80 -6.89 -18.90
N GLY A 66 -6.92 -7.18 -17.94
CA GLY A 66 -6.68 -6.37 -16.76
C GLY A 66 -7.96 -6.12 -15.95
N ARG A 67 -8.19 -4.90 -15.51
CA ARG A 67 -9.36 -4.52 -14.70
C ARG A 67 -10.72 -4.75 -15.38
N ARG A 68 -10.76 -5.03 -16.70
CA ARG A 68 -12.00 -5.31 -17.46
C ARG A 68 -12.23 -6.81 -17.70
N THR A 69 -11.54 -7.67 -16.96
CA THR A 69 -11.64 -9.13 -17.11
C THR A 69 -12.94 -9.66 -16.52
N LEU A 70 -13.68 -10.43 -17.29
CA LEU A 70 -14.85 -11.19 -16.88
C LEU A 70 -14.59 -12.68 -16.96
N CYS A 71 -14.67 -13.40 -15.84
CA CYS A 71 -14.52 -14.85 -15.75
C CYS A 71 -15.81 -15.49 -15.22
N LEU A 72 -16.60 -16.12 -16.09
CA LEU A 72 -17.83 -16.81 -15.69
C LEU A 72 -17.57 -18.03 -14.81
N SER A 73 -16.37 -18.63 -14.93
CA SER A 73 -15.98 -19.78 -14.10
C SER A 73 -15.95 -19.50 -12.60
N VAL A 74 -15.95 -18.22 -12.17
CA VAL A 74 -16.05 -17.82 -10.76
C VAL A 74 -17.30 -18.41 -10.10
N LEU A 75 -18.43 -18.51 -10.80
CA LEU A 75 -19.71 -18.98 -10.26
C LEU A 75 -19.65 -20.41 -9.71
N ARG A 76 -18.75 -21.26 -10.23
CA ARG A 76 -18.55 -22.64 -9.75
C ARG A 76 -17.98 -22.72 -8.33
N TRP A 77 -17.33 -21.64 -7.87
CA TRP A 77 -16.68 -21.55 -6.57
C TRP A 77 -17.57 -20.91 -5.49
N LEU A 78 -18.61 -20.16 -5.89
CA LEU A 78 -19.47 -19.41 -4.97
C LEU A 78 -20.52 -20.34 -4.35
N LYS A 79 -20.13 -21.04 -3.29
CA LYS A 79 -20.96 -22.00 -2.56
C LYS A 79 -21.11 -21.59 -1.09
N ARG A 80 -22.12 -22.16 -0.41
CA ARG A 80 -22.39 -21.91 1.02
C ARG A 80 -21.50 -22.70 1.98
N ASP A 81 -20.56 -23.49 1.47
CA ASP A 81 -19.66 -24.34 2.25
C ASP A 81 -18.36 -23.65 2.70
N TYR A 82 -18.23 -22.35 2.47
CA TYR A 82 -17.20 -21.50 3.04
C TYR A 82 -17.71 -20.77 4.27
N ASP A 83 -16.89 -20.70 5.33
CA ASP A 83 -17.18 -19.90 6.53
C ASP A 83 -17.16 -18.40 6.24
N ALA A 84 -16.27 -17.96 5.31
CA ALA A 84 -16.28 -16.62 4.77
C ALA A 84 -15.92 -16.61 3.27
N ILE A 85 -16.57 -15.73 2.51
CA ILE A 85 -16.21 -15.38 1.15
C ILE A 85 -15.86 -13.88 1.15
N ILE A 86 -14.67 -13.53 0.70
CA ILE A 86 -14.14 -12.17 0.70
C ILE A 86 -13.85 -11.75 -0.75
N VAL A 87 -14.46 -10.64 -1.18
CA VAL A 87 -14.26 -10.06 -2.51
C VAL A 87 -13.41 -8.80 -2.38
N ALA A 88 -12.22 -8.80 -2.98
CA ALA A 88 -11.29 -7.67 -2.96
C ALA A 88 -11.74 -6.58 -3.94
N GLY A 89 -12.60 -5.69 -3.45
CA GLY A 89 -13.15 -4.56 -4.21
C GLY A 89 -14.28 -4.91 -5.17
N TYR A 90 -14.72 -3.88 -5.88
CA TYR A 90 -15.85 -3.95 -6.84
C TYR A 90 -15.47 -3.39 -8.22
N SER A 91 -14.19 -3.32 -8.55
CA SER A 91 -13.70 -2.65 -9.77
C SER A 91 -13.65 -3.54 -11.00
N SER A 92 -13.73 -4.86 -10.86
CA SER A 92 -13.69 -5.79 -12.00
C SER A 92 -15.07 -6.37 -12.33
N PRO A 93 -15.39 -6.63 -13.62
CA PRO A 93 -16.62 -7.29 -14.00
C PRO A 93 -16.82 -8.65 -13.33
N THR A 94 -15.73 -9.41 -13.10
CA THR A 94 -15.78 -10.69 -12.38
C THR A 94 -16.24 -10.50 -10.93
N ALA A 95 -15.70 -9.51 -10.22
CA ALA A 95 -16.11 -9.21 -8.85
C ALA A 95 -17.57 -8.76 -8.78
N ILE A 96 -18.01 -7.89 -9.69
CA ILE A 96 -19.41 -7.43 -9.77
C ILE A 96 -20.35 -8.62 -10.03
N LEU A 97 -20.02 -9.50 -11.00
CA LEU A 97 -20.78 -10.70 -11.28
C LEU A 97 -20.89 -11.60 -10.04
N ALA A 98 -19.77 -11.84 -9.36
CA ALA A 98 -19.73 -12.66 -8.15
C ALA A 98 -20.62 -12.10 -7.04
N MET A 99 -20.53 -10.79 -6.78
CA MET A 99 -21.35 -10.11 -5.77
C MET A 99 -22.85 -10.18 -6.09
N LEU A 100 -23.23 -9.90 -7.33
CA LEU A 100 -24.63 -9.97 -7.77
C LEU A 100 -25.19 -11.40 -7.67
N TRP A 101 -24.40 -12.38 -8.09
CA TRP A 101 -24.77 -13.80 -7.99
C TRP A 101 -24.94 -14.22 -6.53
N MET A 102 -23.99 -13.93 -5.67
CA MET A 102 -24.08 -14.26 -4.24
C MET A 102 -25.29 -13.59 -3.58
N ARG A 103 -25.57 -12.32 -3.91
CA ARG A 103 -26.76 -11.63 -3.42
C ARG A 103 -28.05 -12.30 -3.86
N LEU A 104 -28.13 -12.71 -5.14
CA LEU A 104 -29.29 -13.41 -5.70
C LEU A 104 -29.50 -14.78 -5.03
N MET A 105 -28.43 -15.53 -4.80
CA MET A 105 -28.47 -16.88 -4.21
C MET A 105 -28.51 -16.87 -2.67
N GLY A 106 -28.56 -15.70 -2.04
CA GLY A 106 -28.54 -15.55 -0.59
C GLY A 106 -27.28 -16.10 0.08
N ILE A 107 -26.13 -16.03 -0.60
CA ILE A 107 -24.82 -16.42 -0.06
C ILE A 107 -24.20 -15.19 0.62
N PRO A 108 -23.91 -15.23 1.94
CA PRO A 108 -23.29 -14.12 2.63
C PRO A 108 -21.83 -13.96 2.19
N PHE A 109 -21.38 -12.71 2.03
CA PHE A 109 -20.01 -12.40 1.67
C PHE A 109 -19.57 -11.05 2.22
N TYR A 110 -18.26 -10.85 2.32
CA TYR A 110 -17.61 -9.62 2.71
C TYR A 110 -17.00 -8.92 1.50
N MET A 111 -16.99 -7.58 1.53
CA MET A 111 -16.19 -6.77 0.61
C MET A 111 -14.97 -6.24 1.35
N GLU A 112 -13.80 -6.45 0.79
CA GLU A 112 -12.54 -5.89 1.28
C GLU A 112 -12.08 -4.75 0.38
N ILE A 113 -11.64 -3.64 0.98
CA ILE A 113 -11.01 -2.54 0.24
C ILE A 113 -9.69 -2.13 0.90
N ASP A 114 -8.67 -1.95 0.06
CA ASP A 114 -7.30 -1.58 0.50
C ASP A 114 -7.15 -0.07 0.75
N GLY A 115 -8.20 0.71 0.56
CA GLY A 115 -8.21 2.15 0.74
C GLY A 115 -9.36 2.81 0.00
N GLY A 116 -9.47 4.10 0.13
CA GLY A 116 -10.49 4.90 -0.54
C GLY A 116 -10.63 6.26 0.09
N LEU A 117 -10.60 7.29 -0.74
CA LEU A 117 -10.89 8.66 -0.36
C LEU A 117 -12.21 9.09 -1.00
N ILE A 118 -13.02 9.81 -0.22
CA ILE A 118 -14.27 10.37 -0.73
C ILE A 118 -13.92 11.45 -1.76
N ARG A 119 -14.42 11.27 -2.96
CA ARG A 119 -14.38 12.28 -4.00
C ARG A 119 -15.79 12.69 -4.34
N GLU A 120 -16.01 13.95 -4.55
CA GLU A 120 -17.30 14.43 -5.03
C GLU A 120 -17.67 13.67 -6.30
N SER A 121 -18.70 12.91 -6.22
CA SER A 121 -19.28 12.16 -7.33
C SER A 121 -20.80 12.29 -7.27
N SER A 122 -21.39 12.60 -8.40
CA SER A 122 -22.85 12.74 -8.54
C SER A 122 -23.39 11.87 -9.67
N GLY A 123 -24.69 11.77 -9.75
CA GLY A 123 -25.36 11.10 -10.84
C GLY A 123 -25.22 9.56 -10.82
N LEU A 124 -25.14 8.97 -12.05
CA LEU A 124 -25.22 7.52 -12.23
C LEU A 124 -24.04 6.78 -11.57
N ARG A 125 -22.83 7.34 -11.64
CA ARG A 125 -21.64 6.72 -11.03
C ARG A 125 -21.79 6.56 -9.51
N TYR A 126 -22.28 7.59 -8.83
CA TYR A 126 -22.58 7.54 -7.40
C TYR A 126 -23.60 6.46 -7.08
N ARG A 127 -24.71 6.40 -7.84
CA ARG A 127 -25.78 5.41 -7.64
C ARG A 127 -25.30 3.97 -7.82
N ILE A 128 -24.49 3.71 -8.87
CA ILE A 128 -23.90 2.39 -9.11
C ILE A 128 -22.97 2.01 -7.97
N LYS A 129 -22.05 2.91 -7.56
CA LYS A 129 -21.13 2.63 -6.45
C LYS A 129 -21.89 2.35 -5.17
N ARG A 130 -22.86 3.18 -4.83
CA ARG A 130 -23.75 2.98 -3.67
C ARG A 130 -24.48 1.65 -3.71
N PHE A 131 -24.99 1.25 -4.87
CA PHE A 131 -25.65 -0.04 -5.05
C PHE A 131 -24.68 -1.19 -4.77
N LEU A 132 -23.48 -1.19 -5.38
CA LEU A 132 -22.48 -2.24 -5.22
C LEU A 132 -21.96 -2.33 -3.78
N VAL A 133 -21.71 -1.20 -3.13
CA VAL A 133 -21.24 -1.15 -1.74
C VAL A 133 -22.27 -1.72 -0.76
N ARG A 134 -23.56 -1.69 -1.09
CA ARG A 134 -24.65 -2.22 -0.23
C ARG A 134 -24.96 -3.69 -0.44
N LEU A 135 -24.31 -4.37 -1.38
CA LEU A 135 -24.55 -5.80 -1.65
C LEU A 135 -23.98 -6.74 -0.56
N PRO A 136 -22.78 -6.49 -0.01
CA PRO A 136 -22.14 -7.37 0.97
C PRO A 136 -22.92 -7.51 2.27
N SER A 137 -22.60 -8.57 2.99
CA SER A 137 -23.10 -8.82 4.35
C SER A 137 -22.22 -8.12 5.42
N GLY A 138 -20.98 -7.77 5.10
CA GLY A 138 -20.05 -7.05 5.94
C GLY A 138 -18.88 -6.52 5.10
N TRP A 139 -18.03 -5.72 5.72
CA TRP A 139 -16.93 -5.04 5.04
C TRP A 139 -15.64 -5.15 5.84
N LEU A 140 -14.52 -5.19 5.14
CA LEU A 140 -13.16 -5.16 5.68
C LEU A 140 -12.47 -3.93 5.11
N THR A 141 -11.88 -3.11 5.98
CA THR A 141 -11.23 -1.85 5.62
C THR A 141 -9.88 -1.71 6.29
N THR A 142 -9.00 -0.95 5.66
CA THR A 142 -7.62 -0.76 6.14
C THR A 142 -7.48 0.37 7.17
N GLY A 143 -8.57 0.97 7.64
CA GLY A 143 -8.58 2.02 8.65
C GLY A 143 -9.74 2.99 8.51
N LYS A 144 -9.65 4.13 9.18
CA LYS A 144 -10.74 5.12 9.33
C LYS A 144 -11.19 5.73 8.01
N TYR A 145 -10.26 6.10 7.13
CA TYR A 145 -10.60 6.76 5.87
C TYR A 145 -11.33 5.83 4.90
N PRO A 146 -10.91 4.58 4.66
CA PRO A 146 -11.69 3.61 3.91
C PRO A 146 -13.03 3.27 4.57
N THR A 147 -13.11 3.26 5.91
CA THR A 147 -14.38 3.09 6.66
C THR A 147 -15.34 4.24 6.36
N HIS A 148 -14.88 5.49 6.43
CA HIS A 148 -15.68 6.65 6.05
C HIS A 148 -16.13 6.59 4.60
N PHE A 149 -15.23 6.18 3.68
CA PHE A 149 -15.57 6.00 2.27
C PHE A 149 -16.72 4.99 2.08
N LEU A 150 -16.64 3.80 2.67
CA LEU A 150 -17.72 2.79 2.55
C LEU A 150 -19.03 3.27 3.19
N THR A 151 -18.96 3.90 4.36
CA THR A 151 -20.12 4.44 5.06
C THR A 151 -20.81 5.53 4.22
N HIS A 152 -20.05 6.41 3.58
CA HIS A 152 -20.58 7.42 2.64
C HIS A 152 -21.40 6.80 1.50
N TYR A 153 -20.99 5.62 1.01
CA TYR A 153 -21.72 4.88 -0.02
C TYR A 153 -22.76 3.90 0.53
N GLY A 154 -22.99 3.87 1.85
CA GLY A 154 -24.11 3.19 2.50
C GLY A 154 -23.80 1.80 3.05
N ALA A 155 -22.55 1.50 3.37
CA ALA A 155 -22.16 0.39 4.23
C ALA A 155 -22.67 0.66 5.67
N ASP A 156 -23.10 -0.38 6.38
CA ASP A 156 -23.44 -0.29 7.78
C ASP A 156 -22.16 -0.24 8.64
N PRO A 157 -21.88 0.87 9.36
CA PRO A 157 -20.65 1.00 10.14
C PRO A 157 -20.50 -0.06 11.24
N LYS A 158 -21.60 -0.61 11.76
CA LYS A 158 -21.57 -1.69 12.76
C LYS A 158 -21.09 -3.04 12.22
N ARG A 159 -20.99 -3.16 10.91
CA ARG A 159 -20.59 -4.38 10.20
C ARG A 159 -19.31 -4.22 9.43
N ILE A 160 -18.58 -3.11 9.68
CA ILE A 160 -17.26 -2.86 9.15
C ILE A 160 -16.22 -3.34 10.17
N VAL A 161 -15.29 -4.15 9.73
CA VAL A 161 -14.13 -4.58 10.50
C VAL A 161 -12.90 -3.87 9.91
N GLU A 162 -12.23 -3.07 10.73
CA GLU A 162 -10.95 -2.47 10.37
C GLU A 162 -9.83 -3.45 10.63
N TYR A 163 -8.85 -3.52 9.72
CA TYR A 163 -7.68 -4.37 9.87
C TYR A 163 -6.40 -3.58 9.53
N PRO A 164 -5.27 -3.89 10.19
CA PRO A 164 -4.00 -3.22 9.94
C PRO A 164 -3.39 -3.70 8.62
N PHE A 165 -3.45 -2.88 7.58
CA PHE A 165 -2.93 -3.24 6.26
C PHE A 165 -1.41 -3.10 6.19
N SER A 166 -0.72 -4.17 5.79
CA SER A 166 0.74 -4.22 5.79
C SER A 166 1.32 -5.13 4.71
N SER A 167 2.60 -4.89 4.38
CA SER A 167 3.49 -5.79 3.63
C SER A 167 4.56 -6.42 4.52
N LEU A 168 4.54 -6.14 5.84
CA LEU A 168 5.60 -6.45 6.80
C LEU A 168 5.17 -7.56 7.76
N PHE A 169 6.07 -8.48 8.06
CA PHE A 169 5.99 -9.31 9.26
C PHE A 169 6.55 -8.56 10.47
N ALA A 170 6.22 -9.01 11.67
CA ALA A 170 6.77 -8.44 12.90
C ALA A 170 8.31 -8.44 12.91
N GLY A 171 8.93 -9.49 12.35
CA GLY A 171 10.39 -9.58 12.22
C GLY A 171 11.02 -8.64 11.19
N ASP A 172 10.23 -7.95 10.36
CA ASP A 172 10.72 -6.96 9.41
C ASP A 172 10.86 -5.56 10.03
N ILE A 173 10.37 -5.36 11.25
CA ILE A 173 10.40 -4.09 11.96
C ILE A 173 11.64 -4.05 12.83
N LEU A 174 12.45 -3.01 12.69
CA LEU A 174 13.64 -2.82 13.52
C LEU A 174 13.24 -2.64 15.00
N PRO A 175 14.05 -3.17 15.94
CA PRO A 175 13.81 -2.96 17.36
C PRO A 175 14.07 -1.52 17.81
N GLU A 176 14.98 -0.82 17.13
CA GLU A 176 15.37 0.56 17.38
C GLU A 176 15.79 1.29 16.09
N THR A 177 15.85 2.60 16.14
CA THR A 177 16.30 3.43 15.02
C THR A 177 17.80 3.26 14.81
N PRO A 178 18.30 3.13 13.56
CA PRO A 178 19.73 3.11 13.30
C PRO A 178 20.42 4.39 13.81
N SER A 179 21.55 4.22 14.49
CA SER A 179 22.39 5.33 14.94
C SER A 179 22.99 6.11 13.77
N GLN A 180 23.42 7.34 14.00
CA GLN A 180 24.08 8.13 12.95
C GLN A 180 25.37 7.46 12.44
N ALA A 181 26.11 6.74 13.30
CA ALA A 181 27.29 6.00 12.90
C ALA A 181 26.96 4.84 11.94
N GLU A 182 25.90 4.09 12.22
CA GLU A 182 25.41 3.00 11.35
C GLU A 182 24.91 3.54 10.01
N LYS A 183 24.15 4.64 10.03
CA LYS A 183 23.69 5.31 8.80
C LYS A 183 24.87 5.77 7.95
N GLN A 184 25.89 6.39 8.57
CA GLN A 184 27.08 6.84 7.87
C GLN A 184 27.86 5.68 7.25
N ALA A 185 28.08 4.60 8.00
CA ALA A 185 28.77 3.41 7.49
C ALA A 185 28.02 2.78 6.30
N LEU A 186 26.68 2.75 6.33
CA LEU A 186 25.86 2.28 5.21
C LEU A 186 25.96 3.21 4.00
N ARG A 187 25.96 4.53 4.19
CA ARG A 187 26.16 5.50 3.09
C ARG A 187 27.51 5.32 2.43
N GLU A 188 28.58 5.18 3.20
CA GLU A 188 29.91 4.90 2.66
C GLU A 188 29.94 3.60 1.85
N LYS A 189 29.35 2.52 2.38
CA LYS A 189 29.21 1.23 1.67
C LYS A 189 28.45 1.37 0.35
N LEU A 190 27.39 2.18 0.34
CA LEU A 190 26.51 2.39 -0.81
C LEU A 190 27.02 3.46 -1.79
N GLY A 191 28.15 4.14 -1.46
CA GLY A 191 28.70 5.21 -2.27
C GLY A 191 27.86 6.49 -2.28
N ILE A 192 27.17 6.78 -1.16
CA ILE A 192 26.34 7.97 -0.95
C ILE A 192 27.22 9.06 -0.30
N PRO A 193 27.54 10.15 -1.01
CA PRO A 193 28.49 11.17 -0.51
C PRO A 193 27.83 12.19 0.43
N GLU A 194 26.52 12.35 0.40
CA GLU A 194 25.83 13.37 1.17
C GLU A 194 25.73 13.00 2.65
N LYS A 195 25.81 14.01 3.52
CA LYS A 195 25.73 13.84 4.97
C LYS A 195 24.34 13.42 5.46
N ARG A 196 23.30 13.85 4.76
CA ARG A 196 21.90 13.55 5.06
C ARG A 196 21.22 12.99 3.83
N MET A 197 20.30 12.06 4.03
CA MET A 197 19.65 11.34 2.95
C MET A 197 18.13 11.34 3.09
N ILE A 198 17.44 11.84 2.06
CA ILE A 198 16.01 11.68 1.86
C ILE A 198 15.80 10.51 0.90
N LEU A 199 15.04 9.52 1.32
CA LEU A 199 14.66 8.38 0.48
C LEU A 199 13.24 8.55 -0.03
N ALA A 200 13.02 8.30 -1.31
CA ALA A 200 11.71 8.18 -1.93
C ALA A 200 11.64 6.87 -2.73
N VAL A 201 10.57 6.09 -2.56
CA VAL A 201 10.42 4.78 -3.20
C VAL A 201 9.13 4.70 -4.00
N GLY A 202 9.23 4.31 -5.27
CA GLY A 202 8.07 4.12 -6.13
C GLY A 202 8.41 4.22 -7.62
N GLN A 203 7.46 3.82 -8.47
CA GLN A 203 7.62 3.91 -9.92
C GLN A 203 7.61 5.38 -10.38
N PHE A 204 8.40 5.71 -11.41
CA PHE A 204 8.41 7.03 -12.05
C PHE A 204 7.16 7.23 -12.91
N ILE A 205 6.00 7.40 -12.25
CA ILE A 205 4.72 7.68 -12.88
C ILE A 205 4.11 8.95 -12.30
N TYR A 206 3.28 9.65 -13.08
CA TYR A 206 2.66 10.92 -12.68
C TYR A 206 2.01 10.88 -11.29
N ARG A 207 1.35 9.78 -10.97
CA ARG A 207 0.68 9.59 -9.68
C ARG A 207 1.60 9.71 -8.47
N LYS A 208 2.90 9.36 -8.61
CA LYS A 208 3.87 9.38 -7.50
C LYS A 208 4.43 10.76 -7.18
N GLY A 209 4.24 11.75 -8.03
CA GLY A 209 4.52 13.16 -7.74
C GLY A 209 6.00 13.50 -7.59
N PHE A 210 6.94 12.69 -8.10
CA PHE A 210 8.37 12.96 -7.96
C PHE A 210 8.82 14.28 -8.62
N ASP A 211 8.06 14.78 -9.58
CA ASP A 211 8.28 16.12 -10.14
C ASP A 211 8.03 17.25 -9.12
N VAL A 212 7.09 17.05 -8.18
CA VAL A 212 6.87 17.98 -7.06
C VAL A 212 8.06 17.95 -6.10
N LEU A 213 8.60 16.75 -5.78
CA LEU A 213 9.81 16.60 -4.96
C LEU A 213 11.02 17.28 -5.61
N LEU A 214 11.22 17.10 -6.92
CA LEU A 214 12.30 17.74 -7.65
C LEU A 214 12.21 19.28 -7.57
N ARG A 215 11.03 19.86 -7.68
CA ARG A 215 10.83 21.32 -7.54
C ARG A 215 11.16 21.79 -6.12
N GLY A 216 10.69 21.08 -5.10
CA GLY A 216 10.94 21.38 -3.69
C GLY A 216 12.43 21.19 -3.30
N ALA A 217 13.17 20.32 -3.99
CA ALA A 217 14.57 20.03 -3.72
C ALA A 217 15.48 21.26 -3.75
N LYS A 218 15.13 22.28 -4.56
CA LYS A 218 15.90 23.54 -4.65
C LYS A 218 15.99 24.29 -3.32
N ALA A 219 15.02 24.13 -2.43
CA ALA A 219 14.98 24.81 -1.14
C ALA A 219 15.61 23.99 0.00
N LEU A 220 16.20 22.83 -0.32
CA LEU A 220 16.88 21.98 0.66
C LEU A 220 18.37 22.34 0.76
N PRO A 221 19.02 22.10 1.92
CA PRO A 221 20.44 22.29 2.09
C PRO A 221 21.28 21.43 1.13
N ALA A 222 22.43 21.95 0.70
CA ALA A 222 23.29 21.29 -0.29
C ALA A 222 23.91 19.96 0.21
N ASP A 223 23.97 19.74 1.52
CA ASP A 223 24.47 18.49 2.13
C ASP A 223 23.41 17.39 2.25
N VAL A 224 22.20 17.61 1.69
CA VAL A 224 21.09 16.65 1.67
C VAL A 224 21.01 16.02 0.29
N GLY A 225 21.21 14.71 0.20
CA GLY A 225 20.96 13.93 -1.01
C GLY A 225 19.52 13.42 -1.07
N ILE A 226 18.92 13.41 -2.26
CA ILE A 226 17.60 12.82 -2.50
C ILE A 226 17.79 11.59 -3.39
N TYR A 227 17.37 10.45 -2.90
CA TYR A 227 17.46 9.16 -3.60
C TYR A 227 16.08 8.65 -3.94
N ILE A 228 15.74 8.63 -5.25
CA ILE A 228 14.46 8.13 -5.74
C ILE A 228 14.67 6.75 -6.36
N VAL A 229 14.05 5.73 -5.76
CA VAL A 229 14.27 4.32 -6.07
C VAL A 229 12.98 3.66 -6.58
N GLY A 230 13.05 2.88 -7.67
CA GLY A 230 11.92 2.05 -8.08
C GLY A 230 11.55 2.08 -9.56
N GLY A 231 12.51 2.02 -10.42
CA GLY A 231 12.38 1.94 -11.85
C GLY A 231 13.25 2.93 -12.59
N GLU A 232 13.15 2.96 -13.91
CA GLU A 232 13.87 3.92 -14.73
C GLU A 232 13.11 5.26 -14.75
N ALA A 233 13.83 6.34 -14.51
CA ALA A 233 13.30 7.69 -14.67
C ALA A 233 13.11 7.98 -16.17
N ASP A 234 11.89 8.35 -16.56
CA ASP A 234 11.67 8.78 -17.92
C ASP A 234 12.32 10.15 -18.22
N GLU A 235 12.34 10.51 -19.50
CA GLU A 235 12.98 11.74 -19.98
C GLU A 235 12.45 13.01 -19.30
N ARG A 236 11.20 13.04 -18.85
CA ARG A 236 10.60 14.20 -18.14
C ARG A 236 11.28 14.47 -16.82
N TYR A 237 11.59 13.42 -16.05
CA TYR A 237 12.26 13.57 -14.75
C TYR A 237 13.73 13.92 -14.92
N THR A 238 14.42 13.32 -15.90
CA THR A 238 15.85 13.63 -16.17
C THR A 238 16.04 15.05 -16.67
N LYS A 239 15.18 15.52 -17.59
CA LYS A 239 15.19 16.92 -18.04
C LYS A 239 14.87 17.89 -16.89
N LEU A 240 13.83 17.64 -16.12
CA LEU A 240 13.45 18.50 -15.01
C LEU A 240 14.60 18.62 -13.99
N ARG A 241 15.28 17.50 -13.64
CA ARG A 241 16.45 17.49 -12.77
C ARG A 241 17.58 18.39 -13.32
N GLN A 242 17.88 18.28 -14.62
CA GLN A 242 18.90 19.08 -15.29
C GLN A 242 18.53 20.58 -15.35
N GLU A 243 17.31 20.92 -15.74
CA GLU A 243 16.80 22.30 -15.79
C GLU A 243 16.83 22.98 -14.41
N LEU A 244 16.63 22.22 -13.34
CA LEU A 244 16.66 22.72 -11.97
C LEU A 244 18.07 22.74 -11.37
N GLY A 245 19.09 22.16 -12.05
CA GLY A 245 20.48 22.11 -11.59
C GLY A 245 20.67 21.25 -10.33
N LEU A 246 19.91 20.15 -10.18
CA LEU A 246 19.90 19.31 -8.97
C LEU A 246 20.97 18.21 -9.06
N GLU A 247 22.19 18.50 -8.64
CA GLU A 247 23.30 17.54 -8.63
C GLU A 247 23.16 16.49 -7.51
N ASN A 248 22.54 16.86 -6.40
CA ASN A 248 22.32 16.03 -5.21
C ASN A 248 21.01 15.18 -5.27
N VAL A 249 20.40 15.06 -6.44
CA VAL A 249 19.24 14.18 -6.65
C VAL A 249 19.64 13.00 -7.54
N HIS A 250 19.41 11.80 -7.05
CA HIS A 250 19.84 10.55 -7.66
C HIS A 250 18.66 9.67 -8.01
N PHE A 251 18.61 9.16 -9.24
CA PHE A 251 17.63 8.20 -9.70
C PHE A 251 18.25 6.80 -9.70
N TRP A 252 17.70 5.92 -8.87
CA TRP A 252 18.14 4.55 -8.79
C TRP A 252 17.04 3.62 -9.29
N GLY A 253 17.42 2.64 -10.10
CA GLY A 253 16.51 1.64 -10.63
C GLY A 253 15.84 0.79 -9.56
N PHE A 254 15.07 -0.18 -9.98
CA PHE A 254 14.48 -1.17 -9.08
C PHE A 254 15.54 -1.84 -8.21
N ARG A 255 15.26 -1.97 -6.91
CA ARG A 255 16.11 -2.65 -5.94
C ARG A 255 15.36 -3.83 -5.30
N PRO A 256 16.00 -5.00 -5.19
CA PRO A 256 15.45 -6.11 -4.41
C PRO A 256 15.27 -5.70 -2.94
N ARG A 257 14.41 -6.43 -2.23
CA ARG A 257 14.02 -6.10 -0.84
C ARG A 257 15.22 -5.93 0.10
N GLN A 258 16.25 -6.76 -0.02
CA GLN A 258 17.44 -6.67 0.84
C GLN A 258 18.24 -5.38 0.60
N GLU A 259 18.46 -5.00 -0.65
CA GLU A 259 19.16 -3.75 -1.01
C GLU A 259 18.32 -2.53 -0.61
N LEU A 260 16.98 -2.62 -0.77
CA LEU A 260 16.06 -1.56 -0.37
C LEU A 260 16.05 -1.38 1.16
N ALA A 261 16.18 -2.45 1.93
CA ALA A 261 16.32 -2.38 3.39
C ALA A 261 17.58 -1.60 3.82
N GLU A 262 18.71 -1.81 3.15
CA GLU A 262 19.94 -1.02 3.42
C GLU A 262 19.72 0.48 3.11
N LEU A 263 18.95 0.80 2.08
CA LEU A 263 18.63 2.20 1.76
C LEU A 263 17.70 2.84 2.80
N TYR A 264 16.69 2.11 3.29
CA TYR A 264 15.88 2.58 4.40
C TYR A 264 16.72 2.82 5.67
N MET A 265 17.63 1.90 6.00
CA MET A 265 18.53 2.06 7.16
C MET A 265 19.52 3.22 6.98
N ALA A 266 19.99 3.52 5.77
CA ALA A 266 20.90 4.62 5.49
C ALA A 266 20.21 6.00 5.49
N ALA A 267 18.89 6.05 5.29
CA ALA A 267 18.14 7.29 5.18
C ALA A 267 17.91 7.98 6.53
N ASP A 268 17.66 9.29 6.48
CA ASP A 268 17.28 10.10 7.64
C ASP A 268 15.79 10.38 7.68
N LEU A 269 15.15 10.50 6.52
CA LEU A 269 13.73 10.64 6.40
C LEU A 269 13.22 10.04 5.08
N PHE A 270 11.93 9.71 5.06
CA PHE A 270 11.23 9.19 3.89
C PHE A 270 10.26 10.20 3.33
N CYS A 271 10.25 10.35 1.99
CA CYS A 271 9.34 11.25 1.29
C CYS A 271 8.51 10.51 0.24
N LEU A 272 7.19 10.62 0.31
CA LEU A 272 6.27 10.11 -0.71
C LEU A 272 5.33 11.23 -1.18
N PRO A 273 5.72 12.04 -2.19
CA PRO A 273 4.96 13.22 -2.64
C PRO A 273 3.79 12.86 -3.56
N THR A 274 3.13 11.74 -3.27
CA THR A 274 2.15 11.13 -4.17
C THR A 274 0.90 12.00 -4.36
N ARG A 275 0.40 12.10 -5.60
CA ARG A 275 -0.89 12.73 -5.92
C ARG A 275 -2.08 11.90 -5.49
N GLU A 276 -1.87 10.58 -5.39
CA GLU A 276 -2.84 9.63 -4.87
C GLU A 276 -2.15 8.31 -4.56
N ASP A 277 -2.38 7.78 -3.38
CA ASP A 277 -2.07 6.39 -3.08
C ASP A 277 -3.20 5.74 -2.28
N ILE A 278 -3.72 4.63 -2.80
CA ILE A 278 -4.83 3.90 -2.17
C ILE A 278 -4.47 3.46 -0.76
N TRP A 279 -3.20 3.10 -0.54
CA TRP A 279 -2.60 2.94 0.78
C TRP A 279 -1.25 3.63 0.82
N GLY A 280 -0.22 3.06 0.21
CA GLY A 280 1.16 3.51 0.24
C GLY A 280 2.02 2.63 1.16
N LEU A 281 2.10 1.31 0.87
CA LEU A 281 2.86 0.34 1.69
C LEU A 281 4.30 0.74 1.96
N VAL A 282 4.92 1.52 1.08
CA VAL A 282 6.26 2.08 1.29
C VAL A 282 6.35 3.04 2.50
N VAL A 283 5.21 3.59 2.96
CA VAL A 283 5.15 4.35 4.23
C VAL A 283 5.31 3.38 5.41
N ASN A 284 4.60 2.23 5.39
CA ASN A 284 4.79 1.21 6.41
C ASN A 284 6.26 0.74 6.45
N GLU A 285 6.83 0.49 5.27
CA GLU A 285 8.23 0.07 5.13
C GLU A 285 9.18 1.10 5.73
N ALA A 286 9.06 2.37 5.37
CA ALA A 286 9.89 3.44 5.93
C ALA A 286 9.77 3.54 7.46
N MET A 287 8.55 3.45 8.00
CA MET A 287 8.31 3.49 9.44
C MET A 287 8.90 2.27 10.16
N ALA A 288 8.94 1.10 9.51
CA ALA A 288 9.56 -0.12 10.06
C ALA A 288 11.09 -0.02 10.23
N PHE A 289 11.70 0.90 9.49
CA PHE A 289 13.12 1.25 9.63
C PHE A 289 13.35 2.50 10.49
N GLY A 290 12.32 2.97 11.20
CA GLY A 290 12.43 4.10 12.11
C GLY A 290 12.61 5.45 11.40
N LEU A 291 12.04 5.62 10.21
CA LEU A 291 12.11 6.90 9.51
C LEU A 291 10.91 7.79 9.85
N PRO A 292 11.14 9.09 10.09
CA PRO A 292 10.08 10.08 9.97
C PRO A 292 9.60 10.14 8.51
N VAL A 293 8.33 10.48 8.30
CA VAL A 293 7.69 10.42 6.98
C VAL A 293 7.09 11.77 6.60
N VAL A 294 7.43 12.26 5.41
CA VAL A 294 6.70 13.38 4.77
C VAL A 294 5.94 12.84 3.56
N THR A 295 4.63 13.00 3.58
CA THR A 295 3.77 12.53 2.48
C THR A 295 2.57 13.47 2.31
N THR A 296 1.67 13.15 1.40
CA THR A 296 0.55 14.03 1.08
C THR A 296 -0.76 13.58 1.73
N GLU A 297 -1.72 14.51 1.83
CA GLU A 297 -3.10 14.27 2.26
C GLU A 297 -3.88 13.33 1.33
N GLN A 298 -3.27 12.86 0.24
CA GLN A 298 -3.84 11.89 -0.71
C GLN A 298 -3.16 10.51 -0.62
N CYS A 299 -2.35 10.26 0.42
CA CYS A 299 -1.78 8.97 0.78
C CYS A 299 -2.54 8.42 2.00
N VAL A 300 -3.29 7.31 1.83
CA VAL A 300 -4.13 6.77 2.92
C VAL A 300 -3.27 6.33 4.10
N ALA A 301 -2.13 5.65 3.87
CA ALA A 301 -1.20 5.29 4.95
C ALA A 301 -0.65 6.53 5.67
N GLY A 302 -0.42 7.63 4.95
CA GLY A 302 -0.04 8.90 5.56
C GLY A 302 -1.10 9.42 6.52
N LEU A 303 -2.35 9.46 6.06
CA LEU A 303 -3.50 9.90 6.87
C LEU A 303 -3.75 9.03 8.12
N GLU A 304 -3.43 7.73 8.06
CA GLU A 304 -3.63 6.80 9.18
C GLU A 304 -2.43 6.76 10.14
N LEU A 305 -1.20 6.93 9.63
CA LEU A 305 0.03 6.62 10.37
C LEU A 305 0.87 7.85 10.72
N VAL A 306 0.75 8.95 9.97
CA VAL A 306 1.58 10.15 10.16
C VAL A 306 0.85 11.19 10.99
N GLU A 307 1.51 11.69 12.03
CA GLU A 307 1.06 12.79 12.87
C GLU A 307 2.00 13.97 12.71
N ASN A 308 1.45 15.13 12.29
CA ASN A 308 2.22 16.33 12.02
C ASN A 308 3.04 16.79 13.24
N GLY A 309 4.36 16.92 13.04
CA GLY A 309 5.31 17.35 14.08
C GLY A 309 5.71 16.25 15.07
N ILE A 310 5.14 15.04 14.99
CA ILE A 310 5.38 13.93 15.92
C ILE A 310 6.25 12.84 15.26
N ASN A 311 5.83 12.32 14.10
CA ASN A 311 6.61 11.36 13.32
C ASN A 311 6.71 11.72 11.82
N GLY A 312 6.32 12.94 11.45
CA GLY A 312 6.38 13.41 10.08
C GLY A 312 5.45 14.57 9.80
N TYR A 313 5.11 14.76 8.52
CA TYR A 313 4.16 15.79 8.09
C TYR A 313 3.33 15.32 6.91
N LEU A 314 2.06 15.77 6.89
CA LEU A 314 1.15 15.67 5.74
C LEU A 314 1.11 17.03 5.04
N VAL A 315 1.27 17.01 3.71
CA VAL A 315 1.27 18.23 2.89
C VAL A 315 0.19 18.15 1.80
N PRO A 316 -0.31 19.30 1.29
CA PRO A 316 -1.17 19.31 0.11
C PRO A 316 -0.45 18.68 -1.11
N ILE A 317 -1.21 18.12 -2.04
CA ILE A 317 -0.67 17.68 -3.33
C ILE A 317 -0.27 18.90 -4.17
N GLU A 318 0.67 18.71 -5.12
CA GLU A 318 1.14 19.74 -6.07
C GLU A 318 1.80 20.97 -5.42
N ASP A 319 2.04 20.97 -4.12
CA ASP A 319 2.65 22.08 -3.37
C ASP A 319 4.12 21.74 -3.04
N SER A 320 5.03 22.16 -3.91
CA SER A 320 6.47 21.95 -3.76
C SER A 320 7.07 22.77 -2.61
N ASP A 321 6.47 23.92 -2.27
CA ASP A 321 6.96 24.80 -1.22
C ASP A 321 6.58 24.26 0.15
N ALA A 322 5.32 23.84 0.34
CA ALA A 322 4.88 23.16 1.55
C ALA A 322 5.63 21.85 1.79
N LEU A 323 5.94 21.11 0.70
CA LEU A 323 6.76 19.91 0.77
C LEU A 323 8.18 20.22 1.24
N ALA A 324 8.84 21.20 0.64
CA ALA A 324 10.19 21.63 1.00
C ALA A 324 10.26 22.15 2.45
N GLU A 325 9.28 22.95 2.86
CA GLU A 325 9.17 23.44 4.24
C GLU A 325 9.06 22.27 5.24
N SER A 326 8.23 21.29 4.94
CA SER A 326 8.01 20.13 5.82
C SER A 326 9.26 19.23 5.87
N LEU A 327 9.95 19.03 4.75
CA LEU A 327 11.22 18.31 4.72
C LEU A 327 12.29 19.03 5.56
N ASN A 328 12.42 20.36 5.45
CA ASN A 328 13.33 21.17 6.27
C ASN A 328 12.99 21.13 7.77
N LYS A 329 11.70 21.15 8.13
CA LYS A 329 11.26 20.98 9.52
C LYS A 329 11.71 19.65 10.10
N VAL A 330 11.54 18.54 9.37
CA VAL A 330 12.04 17.23 9.82
C VAL A 330 13.56 17.23 9.94
N LEU A 331 14.29 17.70 8.92
CA LEU A 331 15.75 17.76 8.91
C LEU A 331 16.33 18.62 10.05
N SER A 332 15.55 19.54 10.61
CA SER A 332 15.94 20.42 11.72
C SER A 332 15.42 19.94 13.09
N SER A 333 14.66 18.84 13.11
CA SER A 333 14.07 18.24 14.33
C SER A 333 14.92 17.09 14.87
N ASP A 334 14.54 16.56 16.03
CA ASP A 334 15.06 15.28 16.51
C ASP A 334 14.47 14.12 15.69
N MET A 335 15.13 13.82 14.55
CA MET A 335 14.69 12.76 13.63
C MET A 335 14.69 11.37 14.30
N GLU A 336 15.55 11.15 15.28
CA GLU A 336 15.60 9.88 16.01
C GLU A 336 14.36 9.71 16.91
N ALA A 337 13.95 10.77 17.63
CA ALA A 337 12.73 10.76 18.40
C ALA A 337 11.49 10.54 17.50
N MET A 338 11.41 11.22 16.36
CA MET A 338 10.35 11.03 15.37
C MET A 338 10.34 9.59 14.83
N GLY A 339 11.52 9.02 14.58
CA GLY A 339 11.70 7.64 14.11
C GLY A 339 11.26 6.61 15.16
N ARG A 340 11.54 6.83 16.44
CA ARG A 340 11.05 5.96 17.53
C ARG A 340 9.53 5.92 17.56
N VAL A 341 8.84 7.05 17.33
CA VAL A 341 7.37 7.08 17.24
C VAL A 341 6.89 6.29 16.01
N SER A 342 7.57 6.41 14.86
CA SER A 342 7.28 5.61 13.67
C SER A 342 7.38 4.11 13.98
N LEU A 343 8.46 3.65 14.62
CA LEU A 343 8.63 2.26 15.03
C LEU A 343 7.51 1.79 15.98
N GLN A 344 7.18 2.60 16.97
CA GLN A 344 6.13 2.26 17.93
C GLN A 344 4.76 2.07 17.24
N LYS A 345 4.39 2.97 16.33
CA LYS A 345 3.12 2.90 15.62
C LYS A 345 3.05 1.69 14.68
N ILE A 346 4.13 1.42 13.95
CA ILE A 346 4.12 0.37 12.93
C ILE A 346 4.07 -1.03 13.52
N GLN A 347 4.42 -1.24 14.79
CA GLN A 347 4.22 -2.50 15.51
C GLN A 347 2.77 -3.01 15.46
N GLY A 348 1.81 -2.09 15.28
CA GLY A 348 0.40 -2.42 15.08
C GLY A 348 0.06 -2.94 13.68
N TYR A 349 0.92 -2.77 12.70
CA TYR A 349 0.64 -3.00 11.28
C TYR A 349 1.56 -4.10 10.73
N THR A 350 1.20 -5.35 10.99
CA THR A 350 1.93 -6.52 10.50
C THR A 350 1.01 -7.50 9.79
N ILE A 351 1.59 -8.38 8.98
CA ILE A 351 0.86 -9.43 8.24
C ILE A 351 0.18 -10.39 9.22
N GLU A 352 0.82 -10.71 10.35
CA GLU A 352 0.23 -11.55 11.40
C GLU A 352 -1.05 -10.93 11.96
N LYS A 353 -1.01 -9.65 12.34
CA LYS A 353 -2.20 -8.93 12.82
C LYS A 353 -3.28 -8.76 11.76
N MET A 354 -2.88 -8.58 10.50
CA MET A 354 -3.80 -8.60 9.37
C MET A 354 -4.51 -9.94 9.25
N ALA A 355 -3.78 -11.06 9.39
CA ALA A 355 -4.35 -12.41 9.37
C ALA A 355 -5.27 -12.66 10.58
N GLU A 356 -4.88 -12.24 11.78
CA GLU A 356 -5.72 -12.32 12.99
C GLU A 356 -7.07 -11.60 12.80
N ALA A 357 -7.07 -10.38 12.27
CA ALA A 357 -8.29 -9.62 12.01
C ALA A 357 -9.22 -10.32 11.01
N HIS A 358 -8.65 -10.98 9.99
CA HIS A 358 -9.43 -11.77 9.03
C HIS A 358 -9.97 -13.07 9.61
N LEU A 359 -9.26 -13.68 10.56
CA LEU A 359 -9.76 -14.86 11.28
C LEU A 359 -10.92 -14.52 12.22
N ALA A 360 -10.89 -13.35 12.86
CA ALA A 360 -11.94 -12.91 13.76
C ALA A 360 -13.33 -12.91 13.11
N ILE A 361 -13.45 -12.53 11.82
CA ILE A 361 -14.74 -12.51 11.11
C ILE A 361 -15.40 -13.90 10.93
N VAL A 362 -14.63 -14.98 11.05
CA VAL A 362 -15.15 -16.36 10.94
C VAL A 362 -15.35 -17.01 12.31
N GLN A 363 -14.81 -16.42 13.38
CA GLN A 363 -14.95 -16.88 14.76
C GLN A 363 -16.22 -16.33 15.43
N GLU A 364 -16.59 -15.07 15.17
CA GLU A 364 -17.77 -14.42 15.74
C GLU A 364 -19.12 -15.01 15.28
N LYS A 365 -19.11 -16.01 14.40
CA LYS A 365 -20.34 -16.68 13.90
C LYS A 365 -20.75 -17.92 14.71
N GLU A 366 -20.04 -18.22 15.79
CA GLU A 366 -20.42 -19.25 16.77
C GLU A 366 -21.20 -18.64 17.93
#